data_24305fbe128f012c3ffde66166b9c377
#
_entry.id   24305fbe128f012c3ffde66166b9c377
#
_cell.length_a   1.000
_cell.length_b   1.000
_cell.length_c   1.000
_cell.angle_alpha   90.00
_cell.angle_beta   90.00
_cell.angle_gamma   90.00
#
_symmetry.space_group_name_H-M   'P 1'
#
loop_
_entity.id
_entity.type
_entity.pdbx_description
1 polymer ?
#
loop_
_entity_poly.entity_id
_entity_poly.type
_entity_poly.pdbx_seq_one_letter_code
_entity_poly.pdbx_strand_id
1 'polypeptide(L)'
;MLTNREQMIFNWIKEQPSITQKEIAERAGISRSSVSVHISNLTAKGAILGRRYILSERPYFIVIGAANMDTAGRPDTSLVAGDSNPGKVTMSFGGVGRNVAHNLALLDSDVRLLTAFGEDYRARELKEGCLDCGIDIDASITVPGASTSTYLFIMDEHGEMQEAINDMQIYEYVTPERIEERLDVIQHAAACVIDTNLPQQTIEFIAKNVTCPIFCDPVSSIKAQKLKKVLGKIHTLKPNRLEAEMLSGIKITDDASLEAAAHELLATGLKRVFISLGEKGLLCADHEKTVRLPLLPAKLVNMTGAGDAMMAGITWAYTQGMTLEQTGLVGMAASSMAIEGEDTINGELNVEEVIKRAGI
;
A
#
# COMPACT_ATOMS: atom_id res chain seq x y z
N MET A 1 36.99 -6.67 -21.15
CA MET A 1 36.34 -5.34 -20.97
C MET A 1 34.88 -5.42 -21.42
N LEU A 2 34.00 -4.73 -20.73
CA LEU A 2 32.60 -4.59 -21.13
C LEU A 2 32.49 -3.50 -22.22
N THR A 3 31.59 -3.68 -23.16
CA THR A 3 31.20 -2.60 -24.09
C THR A 3 30.38 -1.55 -23.35
N ASN A 4 30.25 -0.32 -23.91
CA ASN A 4 29.44 0.72 -23.29
C ASN A 4 27.98 0.27 -23.04
N ARG A 5 27.40 -0.51 -23.94
CA ARG A 5 26.05 -1.04 -23.81
C ARG A 5 25.95 -2.11 -22.71
N GLU A 6 26.92 -3.01 -22.63
CA GLU A 6 27.02 -4.01 -21.57
C GLU A 6 27.21 -3.35 -20.20
N GLN A 7 28.01 -2.29 -20.12
CA GLN A 7 28.21 -1.55 -18.88
C GLN A 7 26.93 -0.87 -18.40
N MET A 8 26.16 -0.27 -19.32
CA MET A 8 24.84 0.29 -19.00
C MET A 8 23.88 -0.77 -18.44
N ILE A 9 23.73 -1.89 -19.14
CA ILE A 9 22.87 -3.00 -18.72
C ILE A 9 23.31 -3.58 -17.38
N PHE A 10 24.62 -3.74 -17.18
CA PHE A 10 25.18 -4.20 -15.92
C PHE A 10 24.85 -3.26 -14.75
N ASN A 11 24.94 -1.94 -14.96
CA ASN A 11 24.61 -0.96 -13.93
C ASN A 11 23.12 -1.03 -13.58
N TRP A 12 22.22 -1.13 -14.57
CA TRP A 12 20.78 -1.27 -14.29
C TRP A 12 20.44 -2.55 -13.53
N ILE A 13 21.08 -3.68 -13.86
CA ILE A 13 20.92 -4.93 -13.10
C ILE A 13 21.46 -4.79 -11.68
N LYS A 14 22.56 -4.04 -11.49
CA LYS A 14 23.12 -3.77 -10.17
C LYS A 14 22.22 -2.89 -9.32
N GLU A 15 21.60 -1.87 -9.92
CA GLU A 15 20.65 -0.95 -9.28
C GLU A 15 19.32 -1.63 -8.96
N GLN A 16 18.87 -2.51 -9.84
CA GLN A 16 17.60 -3.25 -9.72
C GLN A 16 17.80 -4.70 -10.15
N PRO A 17 18.19 -5.61 -9.23
CA PRO A 17 18.48 -7.01 -9.56
C PRO A 17 17.30 -7.78 -10.17
N SER A 18 16.05 -7.34 -9.91
CA SER A 18 14.81 -7.92 -10.44
C SER A 18 14.38 -7.36 -11.80
N ILE A 19 15.12 -6.38 -12.37
CA ILE A 19 14.78 -5.78 -13.66
C ILE A 19 14.61 -6.84 -14.74
N THR A 20 13.46 -6.82 -15.42
CA THR A 20 13.17 -7.80 -16.47
C THR A 20 13.91 -7.45 -17.77
N GLN A 21 14.14 -8.46 -18.62
CA GLN A 21 14.73 -8.23 -19.95
C GLN A 21 13.89 -7.30 -20.82
N LYS A 22 12.59 -7.22 -20.61
CA LYS A 22 11.67 -6.33 -21.30
C LYS A 22 11.89 -4.88 -20.86
N GLU A 23 11.97 -4.63 -19.56
CA GLU A 23 12.29 -3.31 -19.02
C GLU A 23 13.66 -2.81 -19.46
N ILE A 24 14.67 -3.71 -19.49
CA ILE A 24 16.01 -3.38 -20.05
C ILE A 24 15.90 -3.03 -21.53
N ALA A 25 15.08 -3.77 -22.29
CA ALA A 25 14.90 -3.53 -23.74
C ALA A 25 14.25 -2.15 -24.00
N GLU A 26 13.20 -1.82 -23.25
CA GLU A 26 12.53 -0.52 -23.30
C GLU A 26 13.50 0.62 -22.91
N ARG A 27 14.21 0.47 -21.81
CA ARG A 27 15.18 1.45 -21.28
C ARG A 27 16.36 1.68 -22.23
N ALA A 28 16.81 0.62 -22.90
CA ALA A 28 17.92 0.65 -23.85
C ALA A 28 17.50 1.03 -25.28
N GLY A 29 16.21 1.06 -25.60
CA GLY A 29 15.69 1.27 -26.95
C GLY A 29 16.09 0.15 -27.94
N ILE A 30 16.14 -1.12 -27.47
CA ILE A 30 16.53 -2.29 -28.28
C ILE A 30 15.55 -3.45 -28.09
N SER A 31 15.65 -4.48 -28.93
CA SER A 31 14.80 -5.66 -28.80
C SER A 31 15.16 -6.52 -27.57
N ARG A 32 14.19 -7.25 -27.02
CA ARG A 32 14.41 -8.22 -25.93
C ARG A 32 15.45 -9.29 -26.30
N SER A 33 15.47 -9.73 -27.56
CA SER A 33 16.48 -10.67 -28.06
C SER A 33 17.89 -10.09 -27.99
N SER A 34 18.06 -8.79 -28.32
CA SER A 34 19.35 -8.10 -28.18
C SER A 34 19.79 -8.01 -26.72
N VAL A 35 18.86 -7.75 -25.80
CA VAL A 35 19.15 -7.76 -24.34
C VAL A 35 19.63 -9.15 -23.91
N SER A 36 18.97 -10.23 -24.35
CA SER A 36 19.37 -11.60 -24.04
C SER A 36 20.82 -11.89 -24.47
N VAL A 37 21.22 -11.40 -25.63
CA VAL A 37 22.61 -11.53 -26.12
C VAL A 37 23.60 -10.77 -25.23
N HIS A 38 23.26 -9.53 -24.82
CA HIS A 38 24.11 -8.76 -23.92
C HIS A 38 24.24 -9.41 -22.54
N ILE A 39 23.16 -9.95 -22.00
CA ILE A 39 23.19 -10.70 -20.72
C ILE A 39 24.06 -11.95 -20.85
N SER A 40 23.95 -12.72 -21.95
CA SER A 40 24.80 -13.87 -22.20
C SER A 40 26.29 -13.48 -22.29
N ASN A 41 26.59 -12.36 -22.95
CA ASN A 41 27.96 -11.84 -23.02
C ASN A 41 28.49 -11.39 -21.63
N LEU A 42 27.65 -10.74 -20.83
CA LEU A 42 28.00 -10.36 -19.45
C LEU A 42 28.28 -11.59 -18.59
N THR A 43 27.51 -12.66 -18.76
CA THR A 43 27.74 -13.94 -18.08
C THR A 43 29.03 -14.59 -18.55
N ALA A 44 29.27 -14.65 -19.86
CA ALA A 44 30.51 -15.19 -20.43
C ALA A 44 31.77 -14.40 -19.99
N LYS A 45 31.63 -13.10 -19.72
CA LYS A 45 32.70 -12.24 -19.21
C LYS A 45 32.83 -12.28 -17.68
N GLY A 46 32.04 -13.09 -16.98
CA GLY A 46 32.05 -13.21 -15.53
C GLY A 46 31.52 -11.97 -14.77
N ALA A 47 30.86 -11.05 -15.47
CA ALA A 47 30.22 -9.88 -14.84
C ALA A 47 28.88 -10.26 -14.20
N ILE A 48 28.17 -11.24 -14.74
CA ILE A 48 27.01 -11.89 -14.15
C ILE A 48 27.43 -13.32 -13.78
N LEU A 49 27.43 -13.66 -12.51
CA LEU A 49 27.91 -14.96 -12.02
C LEU A 49 26.83 -16.06 -12.07
N GLY A 50 25.58 -15.71 -12.37
CA GLY A 50 24.46 -16.65 -12.49
C GLY A 50 23.12 -16.00 -12.17
N ARG A 51 22.04 -16.79 -12.27
CA ARG A 51 20.71 -16.40 -11.79
C ARG A 51 20.61 -16.72 -10.31
N ARG A 52 20.18 -15.75 -9.50
CA ARG A 52 19.91 -15.99 -8.10
C ARG A 52 18.53 -16.63 -7.96
N TYR A 53 18.45 -17.79 -7.32
CA TYR A 53 17.20 -18.32 -6.82
C TYR A 53 16.92 -17.66 -5.48
N ILE A 54 15.81 -16.98 -5.35
CA ILE A 54 15.34 -16.44 -4.09
C ILE A 54 14.44 -17.51 -3.50
N LEU A 55 14.86 -18.11 -2.39
CA LEU A 55 14.05 -19.05 -1.64
C LEU A 55 13.30 -18.24 -0.58
N SER A 56 11.98 -18.36 -0.58
CA SER A 56 11.17 -17.85 0.53
C SER A 56 11.13 -18.92 1.61
N GLU A 57 11.82 -18.68 2.71
CA GLU A 57 11.79 -19.57 3.89
C GLU A 57 10.57 -19.31 4.77
N ARG A 58 9.94 -18.15 4.60
CA ARG A 58 8.71 -17.73 5.32
C ARG A 58 7.63 -17.24 4.35
N PRO A 59 6.35 -17.40 4.71
CA PRO A 59 5.28 -16.75 3.96
C PRO A 59 5.44 -15.23 4.05
N TYR A 60 5.27 -14.54 2.94
CA TYR A 60 5.36 -13.07 2.88
C TYR A 60 4.05 -12.45 2.42
N PHE A 61 3.88 -11.19 2.76
CA PHE A 61 2.81 -10.34 2.21
C PHE A 61 3.32 -9.58 0.99
N ILE A 62 2.48 -9.41 -0.01
CA ILE A 62 2.73 -8.44 -1.07
C ILE A 62 1.73 -7.30 -0.97
N VAL A 63 2.25 -6.07 -0.97
CA VAL A 63 1.44 -4.86 -1.00
C VAL A 63 1.64 -4.18 -2.35
N ILE A 64 0.57 -3.94 -3.10
CA ILE A 64 0.60 -3.26 -4.40
C ILE A 64 -0.18 -1.96 -4.26
N GLY A 65 0.52 -0.84 -4.21
CA GLY A 65 -0.14 0.43 -3.94
C GLY A 65 0.79 1.64 -3.90
N ALA A 66 0.27 2.73 -3.35
CA ALA A 66 0.97 4.00 -3.33
C ALA A 66 2.09 4.06 -2.28
N ALA A 67 3.21 4.65 -2.69
CA ALA A 67 4.27 5.16 -1.84
C ALA A 67 4.62 6.57 -2.31
N ASN A 68 4.50 7.57 -1.47
CA ASN A 68 4.72 8.97 -1.85
C ASN A 68 5.51 9.74 -0.79
N MET A 69 6.09 10.85 -1.21
CA MET A 69 6.67 11.83 -0.32
C MET A 69 5.59 12.84 0.07
N ASP A 70 5.24 12.88 1.35
CA ASP A 70 4.35 13.89 1.90
C ASP A 70 5.17 15.13 2.26
N THR A 71 4.72 16.29 1.81
CA THR A 71 5.37 17.58 2.09
C THR A 71 4.35 18.51 2.74
N ALA A 72 4.55 18.82 4.01
CA ALA A 72 3.68 19.67 4.79
C ALA A 72 4.30 21.05 5.03
N GLY A 73 3.59 22.11 4.67
CA GLY A 73 3.91 23.48 5.05
C GLY A 73 3.03 23.92 6.22
N ARG A 74 3.65 24.39 7.31
CA ARG A 74 2.94 24.98 8.46
C ARG A 74 3.47 26.38 8.73
N PRO A 75 2.62 27.41 8.65
CA PRO A 75 3.03 28.79 8.93
C PRO A 75 3.24 29.01 10.43
N ASP A 76 4.09 29.98 10.77
CA ASP A 76 4.32 30.40 12.17
C ASP A 76 3.17 31.24 12.73
N THR A 77 2.36 31.82 11.85
CA THR A 77 1.18 32.66 12.16
C THR A 77 0.07 32.37 11.17
N SER A 78 -1.10 33.00 11.32
CA SER A 78 -2.23 32.85 10.41
C SER A 78 -1.83 33.10 8.95
N LEU A 79 -2.30 32.23 8.06
CA LEU A 79 -2.02 32.28 6.63
C LEU A 79 -2.54 33.59 6.00
N VAL A 80 -1.70 34.24 5.25
CA VAL A 80 -2.06 35.39 4.40
C VAL A 80 -2.10 34.91 2.96
N ALA A 81 -3.31 34.85 2.39
CA ALA A 81 -3.51 34.40 1.01
C ALA A 81 -2.84 35.34 0.01
N GLY A 82 -2.11 34.77 -0.94
CA GLY A 82 -1.42 35.55 -1.99
C GLY A 82 -0.11 36.18 -1.56
N ASP A 83 0.38 35.86 -0.36
CA ASP A 83 1.66 36.37 0.16
C ASP A 83 2.59 35.25 0.59
N SER A 84 3.86 35.59 0.87
CA SER A 84 4.86 34.66 1.42
C SER A 84 4.69 34.55 2.93
N ASN A 85 4.42 33.36 3.41
CA ASN A 85 4.19 33.08 4.82
C ASN A 85 5.44 32.41 5.41
N PRO A 86 6.13 33.01 6.40
CA PRO A 86 7.18 32.33 7.16
C PRO A 86 6.63 31.10 7.89
N GLY A 87 7.39 30.01 7.91
CA GLY A 87 6.94 28.78 8.54
C GLY A 87 7.92 27.61 8.39
N LYS A 88 7.47 26.42 8.75
CA LYS A 88 8.23 25.17 8.61
C LYS A 88 7.71 24.34 7.45
N VAL A 89 8.65 23.71 6.74
CA VAL A 89 8.33 22.65 5.78
C VAL A 89 8.91 21.35 6.30
N THR A 90 8.07 20.33 6.40
CA THR A 90 8.46 18.98 6.79
C THR A 90 8.20 18.02 5.66
N MET A 91 9.02 16.98 5.55
CA MET A 91 8.82 15.87 4.61
C MET A 91 8.72 14.57 5.39
N SER A 92 7.81 13.71 4.98
CA SER A 92 7.62 12.38 5.55
C SER A 92 7.27 11.37 4.47
N PHE A 93 7.48 10.11 4.78
CA PHE A 93 7.11 9.03 3.88
C PHE A 93 5.63 8.69 4.06
N GLY A 94 4.88 8.72 2.97
CA GLY A 94 3.46 8.46 2.92
C GLY A 94 3.08 7.41 1.87
N GLY A 95 1.79 7.36 1.58
CA GLY A 95 1.17 6.43 0.67
C GLY A 95 0.58 5.21 1.38
N VAL A 96 -0.69 4.93 1.08
CA VAL A 96 -1.45 3.85 1.74
C VAL A 96 -0.72 2.51 1.61
N GLY A 97 -0.27 2.14 0.41
CA GLY A 97 0.47 0.89 0.20
C GLY A 97 1.74 0.82 1.04
N ARG A 98 2.57 1.87 1.02
CA ARG A 98 3.80 1.92 1.83
C ARG A 98 3.50 1.88 3.33
N ASN A 99 2.48 2.57 3.79
CA ASN A 99 2.10 2.59 5.20
C ASN A 99 1.60 1.22 5.69
N VAL A 100 0.77 0.54 4.89
CA VAL A 100 0.35 -0.84 5.19
C VAL A 100 1.56 -1.77 5.23
N ALA A 101 2.47 -1.66 4.26
CA ALA A 101 3.69 -2.47 4.23
C ALA A 101 4.56 -2.25 5.48
N HIS A 102 4.73 -1.00 5.92
CA HIS A 102 5.51 -0.68 7.11
C HIS A 102 4.86 -1.24 8.40
N ASN A 103 3.55 -1.07 8.56
CA ASN A 103 2.84 -1.65 9.70
C ASN A 103 2.90 -3.18 9.72
N LEU A 104 2.85 -3.85 8.55
CA LEU A 104 3.06 -5.31 8.46
C LEU A 104 4.48 -5.71 8.85
N ALA A 105 5.50 -4.94 8.47
CA ALA A 105 6.88 -5.18 8.88
C ALA A 105 7.05 -5.04 10.41
N LEU A 106 6.42 -4.05 11.02
CA LEU A 106 6.37 -3.89 12.49
C LEU A 106 5.63 -5.05 13.19
N LEU A 107 4.76 -5.76 12.48
CA LEU A 107 4.11 -7.01 12.93
C LEU A 107 4.94 -8.26 12.57
N ASP A 108 6.26 -8.16 12.56
CA ASP A 108 7.21 -9.26 12.31
C ASP A 108 6.96 -10.06 11.03
N SER A 109 6.49 -9.39 9.99
CA SER A 109 6.14 -10.02 8.72
C SER A 109 7.17 -9.75 7.64
N ASP A 110 7.45 -10.74 6.80
CA ASP A 110 8.17 -10.53 5.55
C ASP A 110 7.24 -9.81 4.57
N VAL A 111 7.63 -8.63 4.08
CA VAL A 111 6.78 -7.77 3.26
C VAL A 111 7.49 -7.36 1.98
N ARG A 112 6.78 -7.49 0.86
CA ARG A 112 7.19 -6.97 -0.44
C ARG A 112 6.26 -5.84 -0.87
N LEU A 113 6.85 -4.71 -1.25
CA LEU A 113 6.10 -3.58 -1.78
C LEU A 113 6.30 -3.50 -3.29
N LEU A 114 5.21 -3.54 -4.04
CA LEU A 114 5.16 -3.27 -5.47
C LEU A 114 4.52 -1.89 -5.67
N THR A 115 5.33 -0.90 -6.00
CA THR A 115 4.92 0.48 -6.25
C THR A 115 5.66 1.05 -7.46
N ALA A 116 5.45 2.32 -7.77
CA ALA A 116 6.18 3.01 -8.82
C ALA A 116 7.06 4.12 -8.24
N PHE A 117 8.32 4.12 -8.61
CA PHE A 117 9.31 5.14 -8.28
C PHE A 117 9.79 5.86 -9.54
N GLY A 118 10.01 7.16 -9.45
CA GLY A 118 10.72 7.92 -10.48
C GLY A 118 12.23 7.71 -10.44
N GLU A 119 12.97 8.61 -11.12
CA GLU A 119 14.44 8.66 -11.10
C GLU A 119 14.95 9.93 -10.39
N ASP A 120 14.18 10.45 -9.45
CA ASP A 120 14.50 11.66 -8.69
C ASP A 120 15.05 11.36 -7.28
N TYR A 121 15.41 12.40 -6.53
CA TYR A 121 15.91 12.24 -5.17
C TYR A 121 14.86 11.66 -4.22
N ARG A 122 13.56 11.95 -4.46
CA ARG A 122 12.45 11.43 -3.64
C ARG A 122 12.35 9.90 -3.76
N ALA A 123 12.58 9.37 -4.99
CA ALA A 123 12.66 7.92 -5.21
C ALA A 123 13.75 7.28 -4.36
N ARG A 124 14.93 7.93 -4.30
CA ARG A 124 16.05 7.41 -3.50
C ARG A 124 15.71 7.38 -2.01
N GLU A 125 15.23 8.49 -1.46
CA GLU A 125 14.86 8.59 -0.05
C GLU A 125 13.76 7.58 0.33
N LEU A 126 12.71 7.46 -0.51
CA LEU A 126 11.62 6.50 -0.29
C LEU A 126 12.11 5.04 -0.33
N LYS A 127 12.98 4.71 -1.30
CA LYS A 127 13.57 3.36 -1.42
C LYS A 127 14.43 3.02 -0.20
N GLU A 128 15.31 3.93 0.21
CA GLU A 128 16.13 3.78 1.41
C GLU A 128 15.25 3.63 2.66
N GLY A 129 14.23 4.48 2.83
CA GLY A 129 13.30 4.37 3.96
C GLY A 129 12.46 3.10 3.97
N CYS A 130 12.14 2.51 2.82
CA CYS A 130 11.51 1.19 2.76
C CYS A 130 12.46 0.07 3.20
N LEU A 131 13.70 0.09 2.70
CA LEU A 131 14.72 -0.91 3.03
C LEU A 131 15.11 -0.85 4.52
N ASP A 132 15.23 0.33 5.09
CA ASP A 132 15.52 0.54 6.52
C ASP A 132 14.42 -0.04 7.42
N CYS A 133 13.19 -0.08 6.93
CA CYS A 133 12.05 -0.71 7.62
C CYS A 133 11.91 -2.21 7.32
N GLY A 134 12.85 -2.84 6.60
CA GLY A 134 12.80 -4.25 6.25
C GLY A 134 11.81 -4.60 5.13
N ILE A 135 11.34 -3.62 4.36
CA ILE A 135 10.41 -3.82 3.25
C ILE A 135 11.21 -4.12 1.98
N ASP A 136 11.00 -5.28 1.38
CA ASP A 136 11.55 -5.64 0.07
C ASP A 136 10.81 -4.87 -1.04
N ILE A 137 11.55 -4.13 -1.84
CA ILE A 137 11.04 -3.31 -2.95
C ILE A 137 11.46 -3.83 -4.33
N ASP A 138 12.07 -5.00 -4.41
CA ASP A 138 12.59 -5.55 -5.67
C ASP A 138 11.52 -5.73 -6.75
N ALA A 139 10.27 -5.99 -6.35
CA ALA A 139 9.15 -6.09 -7.27
C ALA A 139 8.63 -4.72 -7.77
N SER A 140 9.09 -3.60 -7.19
CA SER A 140 8.64 -2.26 -7.58
C SER A 140 9.14 -1.83 -8.97
N ILE A 141 8.47 -0.85 -9.54
CA ILE A 141 8.70 -0.36 -10.91
C ILE A 141 9.47 0.96 -10.83
N THR A 142 10.59 1.07 -11.53
CA THR A 142 11.24 2.37 -11.75
C THR A 142 10.79 2.91 -13.10
N VAL A 143 10.27 4.14 -13.13
CA VAL A 143 9.75 4.82 -14.32
C VAL A 143 10.71 5.91 -14.75
N PRO A 144 11.49 5.69 -15.84
CA PRO A 144 12.45 6.68 -16.34
C PRO A 144 11.79 8.00 -16.72
N GLY A 145 12.39 9.11 -16.26
CA GLY A 145 11.94 10.46 -16.59
C GLY A 145 10.65 10.90 -15.87
N ALA A 146 10.03 10.04 -15.04
CA ALA A 146 8.88 10.42 -14.23
C ALA A 146 9.31 10.98 -12.86
N SER A 147 8.47 11.84 -12.30
CA SER A 147 8.61 12.29 -10.90
C SER A 147 7.97 11.28 -9.96
N THR A 148 8.61 11.04 -8.82
CA THR A 148 8.04 10.23 -7.74
C THR A 148 6.84 10.93 -7.12
N SER A 149 5.81 10.15 -6.80
CA SER A 149 4.56 10.63 -6.22
C SER A 149 4.79 11.55 -5.02
N THR A 150 4.03 12.64 -4.97
CA THR A 150 4.13 13.64 -3.92
C THR A 150 2.74 14.08 -3.47
N TYR A 151 2.55 14.21 -2.17
CA TYR A 151 1.38 14.85 -1.58
C TYR A 151 1.84 16.13 -0.86
N LEU A 152 1.53 17.26 -1.45
CA LEU A 152 1.84 18.58 -0.90
C LEU A 152 0.60 19.14 -0.21
N PHE A 153 0.72 19.55 1.04
CA PHE A 153 -0.39 20.21 1.73
C PHE A 153 0.09 21.35 2.62
N ILE A 154 -0.80 22.32 2.78
CA ILE A 154 -0.60 23.51 3.61
C ILE A 154 -1.57 23.43 4.78
N MET A 155 -1.02 23.55 5.98
CA MET A 155 -1.78 23.64 7.23
C MET A 155 -1.89 25.09 7.67
N ASP A 156 -2.84 25.38 8.55
CA ASP A 156 -2.84 26.64 9.30
C ASP A 156 -1.96 26.56 10.56
N GLU A 157 -1.96 27.61 11.35
CA GLU A 157 -1.23 27.70 12.63
C GLU A 157 -1.73 26.68 13.66
N HIS A 158 -2.95 26.18 13.52
CA HIS A 158 -3.55 25.16 14.40
C HIS A 158 -3.25 23.73 13.95
N GLY A 159 -2.67 23.57 12.74
CA GLY A 159 -2.36 22.26 12.14
C GLY A 159 -3.52 21.67 11.35
N GLU A 160 -4.56 22.45 11.02
CA GLU A 160 -5.64 22.04 10.15
C GLU A 160 -5.26 22.26 8.68
N MET A 161 -5.48 21.22 7.85
CA MET A 161 -5.19 21.29 6.42
C MET A 161 -6.12 22.27 5.71
N GLN A 162 -5.53 23.24 5.05
CA GLN A 162 -6.23 24.26 4.28
C GLN A 162 -6.33 23.89 2.80
N GLU A 163 -5.22 23.50 2.20
CA GLU A 163 -5.15 23.11 0.79
C GLU A 163 -4.20 21.93 0.60
N ALA A 164 -4.43 21.12 -0.45
CA ALA A 164 -3.56 20.03 -0.82
C ALA A 164 -3.51 19.81 -2.33
N ILE A 165 -2.36 19.38 -2.82
CA ILE A 165 -2.13 18.94 -4.19
C ILE A 165 -1.51 17.55 -4.13
N ASN A 166 -2.10 16.59 -4.82
CA ASN A 166 -1.51 15.27 -4.98
C ASN A 166 -1.02 15.08 -6.42
N ASP A 167 0.25 14.79 -6.59
CA ASP A 167 0.83 14.33 -7.85
C ASP A 167 1.07 12.83 -7.77
N MET A 168 0.12 12.08 -8.30
CA MET A 168 0.11 10.61 -8.28
C MET A 168 0.10 10.00 -9.68
N GLN A 169 0.46 10.78 -10.72
CA GLN A 169 0.41 10.34 -12.11
C GLN A 169 1.33 9.14 -12.39
N ILE A 170 2.39 8.97 -11.61
CA ILE A 170 3.32 7.86 -11.76
C ILE A 170 2.64 6.48 -11.62
N TYR A 171 1.51 6.39 -10.90
CA TYR A 171 0.79 5.11 -10.76
C TYR A 171 0.10 4.67 -12.05
N GLU A 172 -0.11 5.55 -13.03
CA GLU A 172 -0.58 5.15 -14.37
C GLU A 172 0.40 4.19 -15.08
N TYR A 173 1.66 4.16 -14.65
CA TYR A 173 2.66 3.21 -15.12
C TYR A 173 2.59 1.83 -14.44
N VAL A 174 1.80 1.66 -13.39
CA VAL A 174 1.53 0.35 -12.79
C VAL A 174 0.44 -0.33 -13.61
N THR A 175 0.78 -0.73 -14.83
CA THR A 175 -0.15 -1.28 -15.81
C THR A 175 -0.38 -2.79 -15.61
N PRO A 176 -1.45 -3.37 -16.20
CA PRO A 176 -1.67 -4.82 -16.22
C PRO A 176 -0.44 -5.63 -16.67
N GLU A 177 0.26 -5.17 -17.70
CA GLU A 177 1.43 -5.86 -18.24
C GLU A 177 2.60 -5.88 -17.24
N ARG A 178 2.78 -4.79 -16.49
CA ARG A 178 3.78 -4.70 -15.44
C ARG A 178 3.47 -5.61 -14.24
N ILE A 179 2.18 -5.79 -13.94
CA ILE A 179 1.72 -6.74 -12.93
C ILE A 179 1.91 -8.18 -13.43
N GLU A 180 1.58 -8.45 -14.72
CA GLU A 180 1.76 -9.77 -15.31
C GLU A 180 3.22 -10.26 -15.23
N GLU A 181 4.18 -9.39 -15.46
CA GLU A 181 5.61 -9.68 -15.33
C GLU A 181 6.03 -10.10 -13.91
N ARG A 182 5.20 -9.81 -12.90
CA ARG A 182 5.44 -10.05 -11.47
C ARG A 182 4.45 -11.03 -10.84
N LEU A 183 3.60 -11.67 -11.65
CA LEU A 183 2.57 -12.58 -11.15
C LEU A 183 3.15 -13.70 -10.30
N ASP A 184 4.31 -14.25 -10.65
CA ASP A 184 4.95 -15.30 -9.86
C ASP A 184 5.23 -14.86 -8.42
N VAL A 185 5.71 -13.62 -8.24
CA VAL A 185 5.93 -13.06 -6.90
C VAL A 185 4.60 -12.79 -6.20
N ILE A 186 3.59 -12.33 -6.91
CA ILE A 186 2.29 -11.99 -6.32
C ILE A 186 1.54 -13.25 -5.89
N GLN A 187 1.52 -14.29 -6.70
CA GLN A 187 0.76 -15.52 -6.46
C GLN A 187 1.28 -16.36 -5.29
N HIS A 188 2.58 -16.28 -4.98
CA HIS A 188 3.19 -17.03 -3.88
C HIS A 188 3.09 -16.29 -2.53
N ALA A 189 2.49 -15.09 -2.49
CA ALA A 189 2.27 -14.37 -1.25
C ALA A 189 1.17 -15.03 -0.40
N ALA A 190 1.29 -14.95 0.92
CA ALA A 190 0.26 -15.38 1.86
C ALA A 190 -1.03 -14.54 1.72
N ALA A 191 -0.87 -13.27 1.41
CA ALA A 191 -1.95 -12.35 1.02
C ALA A 191 -1.40 -11.20 0.17
N CYS A 192 -2.26 -10.68 -0.70
CA CYS A 192 -2.02 -9.50 -1.53
C CYS A 192 -2.86 -8.33 -1.04
N VAL A 193 -2.23 -7.25 -0.59
CA VAL A 193 -2.95 -6.02 -0.23
C VAL A 193 -2.87 -5.05 -1.39
N ILE A 194 -3.99 -4.47 -1.78
CA ILE A 194 -4.05 -3.43 -2.82
C ILE A 194 -4.72 -2.17 -2.30
N ASP A 195 -4.35 -1.01 -2.84
CA ASP A 195 -5.07 0.23 -2.65
C ASP A 195 -5.62 0.78 -3.97
N THR A 196 -6.61 1.66 -3.90
CA THR A 196 -7.27 2.22 -5.08
C THR A 196 -6.54 3.43 -5.71
N ASN A 197 -5.29 3.71 -5.31
CA ASN A 197 -4.44 4.62 -6.07
C ASN A 197 -4.04 4.02 -7.42
N LEU A 198 -4.04 2.69 -7.53
CA LEU A 198 -3.80 1.98 -8.78
C LEU A 198 -4.82 2.34 -9.87
N PRO A 199 -4.44 2.26 -11.17
CA PRO A 199 -5.39 2.37 -12.27
C PRO A 199 -6.48 1.30 -12.20
N GLN A 200 -7.69 1.65 -12.63
CA GLN A 200 -8.83 0.72 -12.62
C GLN A 200 -8.54 -0.58 -13.37
N GLN A 201 -7.96 -0.48 -14.56
CA GLN A 201 -7.59 -1.64 -15.37
C GLN A 201 -6.60 -2.58 -14.67
N THR A 202 -5.71 -2.03 -13.86
CA THR A 202 -4.74 -2.80 -13.08
C THR A 202 -5.42 -3.52 -11.92
N ILE A 203 -6.34 -2.86 -11.23
CA ILE A 203 -7.16 -3.48 -10.18
C ILE A 203 -8.01 -4.62 -10.78
N GLU A 204 -8.64 -4.41 -11.94
CA GLU A 204 -9.42 -5.43 -12.65
C GLU A 204 -8.53 -6.62 -13.06
N PHE A 205 -7.30 -6.36 -13.52
CA PHE A 205 -6.34 -7.41 -13.87
C PHE A 205 -5.91 -8.24 -12.65
N ILE A 206 -5.55 -7.57 -11.54
CA ILE A 206 -5.18 -8.22 -10.27
C ILE A 206 -6.34 -9.11 -9.79
N ALA A 207 -7.54 -8.54 -9.71
CA ALA A 207 -8.74 -9.25 -9.25
C ALA A 207 -9.07 -10.50 -10.10
N LYS A 208 -8.72 -10.50 -11.38
CA LYS A 208 -8.96 -11.61 -12.30
C LYS A 208 -7.88 -12.70 -12.21
N ASN A 209 -6.62 -12.33 -12.03
CA ASN A 209 -5.49 -13.22 -12.26
C ASN A 209 -4.75 -13.64 -10.98
N VAL A 210 -4.87 -12.87 -9.88
CA VAL A 210 -4.22 -13.21 -8.61
C VAL A 210 -5.06 -14.24 -7.86
N THR A 211 -4.41 -15.29 -7.37
CA THR A 211 -5.04 -16.44 -6.71
C THR A 211 -4.95 -16.42 -5.20
N CYS A 212 -3.95 -15.72 -4.62
CA CYS A 212 -3.88 -15.53 -3.18
C CYS A 212 -4.98 -14.56 -2.70
N PRO A 213 -5.36 -14.58 -1.41
CA PRO A 213 -6.39 -13.68 -0.87
C PRO A 213 -6.04 -12.21 -1.08
N ILE A 214 -6.98 -11.45 -1.69
CA ILE A 214 -6.80 -10.02 -1.96
C ILE A 214 -7.49 -9.20 -0.87
N PHE A 215 -6.73 -8.35 -0.21
CA PHE A 215 -7.18 -7.34 0.75
C PHE A 215 -7.17 -5.97 0.07
N CYS A 216 -8.18 -5.15 0.28
CA CYS A 216 -8.29 -3.89 -0.43
C CYS A 216 -8.65 -2.73 0.50
N ASP A 217 -7.86 -1.65 0.41
CA ASP A 217 -8.19 -0.35 0.99
C ASP A 217 -8.77 0.56 -0.10
N PRO A 218 -9.99 1.08 0.08
CA PRO A 218 -10.64 1.98 -0.89
C PRO A 218 -10.04 3.38 -0.98
N VAL A 219 -9.20 3.80 -0.02
CA VAL A 219 -8.50 5.11 0.08
C VAL A 219 -9.44 6.30 0.21
N SER A 220 -10.45 6.40 -0.66
CA SER A 220 -11.46 7.48 -0.64
C SER A 220 -12.71 7.06 -1.40
N SER A 221 -13.85 7.71 -1.11
CA SER A 221 -15.12 7.41 -1.77
C SER A 221 -15.08 7.58 -3.30
N ILE A 222 -14.28 8.52 -3.82
CA ILE A 222 -14.11 8.69 -5.27
C ILE A 222 -13.31 7.53 -5.86
N LYS A 223 -12.17 7.18 -5.26
CA LYS A 223 -11.29 6.10 -5.74
C LYS A 223 -11.93 4.72 -5.58
N ALA A 224 -12.73 4.51 -4.53
CA ALA A 224 -13.46 3.28 -4.26
C ALA A 224 -14.37 2.85 -5.43
N GLN A 225 -14.84 3.79 -6.26
CA GLN A 225 -15.67 3.46 -7.44
C GLN A 225 -15.00 2.46 -8.39
N LYS A 226 -13.65 2.44 -8.44
CA LYS A 226 -12.87 1.48 -9.24
C LYS A 226 -13.13 0.02 -8.85
N LEU A 227 -13.62 -0.22 -7.61
CA LEU A 227 -13.84 -1.57 -7.07
C LEU A 227 -15.18 -2.18 -7.48
N LYS A 228 -16.17 -1.39 -7.93
CA LYS A 228 -17.56 -1.85 -8.16
C LYS A 228 -17.66 -3.11 -9.01
N LYS A 229 -16.81 -3.27 -10.02
CA LYS A 229 -16.84 -4.43 -10.93
C LYS A 229 -16.09 -5.65 -10.39
N VAL A 230 -15.28 -5.48 -9.32
CA VAL A 230 -14.36 -6.51 -8.85
C VAL A 230 -14.58 -6.94 -7.40
N LEU A 231 -15.56 -6.34 -6.69
CA LEU A 231 -15.84 -6.64 -5.28
C LEU A 231 -15.93 -8.14 -5.01
N GLY A 232 -16.61 -8.90 -5.86
CA GLY A 232 -16.77 -10.35 -5.72
C GLY A 232 -15.49 -11.17 -5.90
N LYS A 233 -14.37 -10.55 -6.27
CA LYS A 233 -13.04 -11.16 -6.37
C LYS A 233 -12.12 -10.79 -5.21
N ILE A 234 -12.51 -9.81 -4.41
CA ILE A 234 -11.78 -9.37 -3.23
C ILE A 234 -12.14 -10.29 -2.06
N HIS A 235 -11.13 -10.68 -1.28
CA HIS A 235 -11.33 -11.46 -0.07
C HIS A 235 -11.78 -10.56 1.08
N THR A 236 -11.06 -9.47 1.34
CA THR A 236 -11.33 -8.57 2.46
C THR A 236 -11.32 -7.11 2.00
N LEU A 237 -12.36 -6.39 2.32
CA LEU A 237 -12.50 -4.97 2.08
C LEU A 237 -12.58 -4.21 3.41
N LYS A 238 -11.82 -3.13 3.54
CA LYS A 238 -11.85 -2.28 4.74
C LYS A 238 -12.28 -0.84 4.39
N PRO A 239 -13.54 -0.59 4.14
CA PRO A 239 -14.03 0.76 3.87
C PRO A 239 -14.30 1.52 5.18
N ASN A 240 -14.25 2.85 5.12
CA ASN A 240 -14.94 3.69 6.09
C ASN A 240 -16.45 3.78 5.74
N ARG A 241 -17.23 4.48 6.58
CA ARG A 241 -18.68 4.64 6.39
C ARG A 241 -19.03 5.21 5.00
N LEU A 242 -18.36 6.29 4.56
CA LEU A 242 -18.65 6.94 3.29
C LEU A 242 -18.30 6.07 2.08
N GLU A 243 -17.21 5.34 2.17
CA GLU A 243 -16.80 4.38 1.14
C GLU A 243 -17.76 3.19 1.06
N ALA A 244 -18.24 2.70 2.23
CA ALA A 244 -19.24 1.65 2.29
C ALA A 244 -20.59 2.11 1.70
N GLU A 245 -21.04 3.31 2.01
CA GLU A 245 -22.24 3.93 1.41
C GLU A 245 -22.13 4.00 -0.12
N MET A 246 -20.97 4.45 -0.61
CA MET A 246 -20.75 4.60 -2.06
C MET A 246 -20.68 3.24 -2.79
N LEU A 247 -20.08 2.24 -2.17
CA LEU A 247 -19.92 0.91 -2.77
C LEU A 247 -21.21 0.09 -2.71
N SER A 248 -21.96 0.14 -1.59
CA SER A 248 -23.21 -0.59 -1.41
C SER A 248 -24.41 0.12 -2.05
N GLY A 249 -24.32 1.44 -2.26
CA GLY A 249 -25.45 2.27 -2.66
C GLY A 249 -26.48 2.53 -1.55
N ILE A 250 -26.19 2.09 -0.32
CA ILE A 250 -27.06 2.25 0.85
C ILE A 250 -26.50 3.37 1.74
N LYS A 251 -27.34 4.36 2.05
CA LYS A 251 -26.94 5.40 2.99
C LYS A 251 -27.00 4.89 4.44
N ILE A 252 -25.90 5.03 5.16
CA ILE A 252 -25.77 4.53 6.53
C ILE A 252 -26.14 5.63 7.52
N THR A 253 -27.32 5.49 8.14
CA THR A 253 -27.86 6.46 9.10
C THR A 253 -27.98 5.85 10.52
N ASP A 254 -28.11 4.54 10.60
CA ASP A 254 -28.30 3.76 11.82
C ASP A 254 -27.65 2.37 11.67
N ASP A 255 -27.76 1.52 12.72
CA ASP A 255 -27.18 0.21 12.73
C ASP A 255 -27.86 -0.74 11.71
N ALA A 256 -29.15 -0.61 11.46
CA ALA A 256 -29.86 -1.45 10.49
C ALA A 256 -29.39 -1.15 9.05
N SER A 257 -29.23 0.11 8.68
CA SER A 257 -28.69 0.51 7.38
C SER A 257 -27.21 0.18 7.23
N LEU A 258 -26.44 0.19 8.32
CA LEU A 258 -25.04 -0.25 8.34
C LEU A 258 -24.91 -1.76 8.05
N GLU A 259 -25.72 -2.59 8.72
CA GLU A 259 -25.79 -4.03 8.46
C GLU A 259 -26.26 -4.33 7.03
N ALA A 260 -27.28 -3.60 6.56
CA ALA A 260 -27.76 -3.73 5.19
C ALA A 260 -26.65 -3.39 4.17
N ALA A 261 -25.85 -2.35 4.41
CA ALA A 261 -24.72 -2.00 3.56
C ALA A 261 -23.65 -3.11 3.54
N ALA A 262 -23.33 -3.68 4.71
CA ALA A 262 -22.40 -4.82 4.79
C ALA A 262 -22.91 -6.05 4.03
N HIS A 263 -24.19 -6.39 4.17
CA HIS A 263 -24.81 -7.50 3.46
C HIS A 263 -24.83 -7.28 1.94
N GLU A 264 -25.12 -6.07 1.48
CA GLU A 264 -25.07 -5.73 0.04
C GLU A 264 -23.66 -5.90 -0.52
N LEU A 265 -22.62 -5.48 0.21
CA LEU A 265 -21.23 -5.70 -0.18
C LEU A 265 -20.89 -7.20 -0.25
N LEU A 266 -21.30 -7.99 0.74
CA LEU A 266 -21.09 -9.44 0.75
C LEU A 266 -21.87 -10.14 -0.37
N ALA A 267 -23.06 -9.67 -0.75
CA ALA A 267 -23.85 -10.20 -1.85
C ALA A 267 -23.14 -10.12 -3.21
N THR A 268 -22.16 -9.25 -3.38
CA THR A 268 -21.31 -9.22 -4.57
C THR A 268 -20.36 -10.41 -4.72
N GLY A 269 -20.18 -11.21 -3.65
CA GLY A 269 -19.22 -12.31 -3.55
C GLY A 269 -17.97 -11.98 -2.71
N LEU A 270 -17.85 -10.73 -2.19
CA LEU A 270 -16.87 -10.33 -1.21
C LEU A 270 -16.92 -11.29 -0.01
N LYS A 271 -15.76 -11.70 0.54
CA LYS A 271 -15.74 -12.70 1.63
C LYS A 271 -15.85 -12.08 3.02
N ARG A 272 -15.19 -10.97 3.25
CA ARG A 272 -15.17 -10.24 4.53
C ARG A 272 -15.20 -8.74 4.31
N VAL A 273 -15.92 -8.01 5.17
CA VAL A 273 -15.91 -6.55 5.19
C VAL A 273 -15.70 -6.04 6.62
N PHE A 274 -14.86 -5.01 6.75
CA PHE A 274 -14.55 -4.34 7.99
C PHE A 274 -14.84 -2.84 7.83
N ILE A 275 -16.03 -2.40 8.24
CA ILE A 275 -16.47 -1.00 8.08
C ILE A 275 -16.06 -0.19 9.30
N SER A 276 -15.10 0.71 9.12
CA SER A 276 -14.65 1.61 10.19
C SER A 276 -15.61 2.80 10.36
N LEU A 277 -15.90 3.13 11.62
CA LEU A 277 -16.96 4.09 12.00
C LEU A 277 -16.43 5.20 12.90
N GLY A 278 -15.12 5.41 12.91
CA GLY A 278 -14.47 6.37 13.81
C GLY A 278 -14.74 6.04 15.28
N GLU A 279 -15.21 6.99 16.03
CA GLU A 279 -15.51 6.83 17.46
C GLU A 279 -16.56 5.75 17.75
N LYS A 280 -17.34 5.34 16.77
CA LYS A 280 -18.34 4.28 16.92
C LYS A 280 -17.77 2.85 16.73
N GLY A 281 -16.46 2.70 16.58
CA GLY A 281 -15.78 1.42 16.48
C GLY A 281 -15.81 0.81 15.08
N LEU A 282 -16.02 -0.50 14.99
CA LEU A 282 -15.88 -1.28 13.76
C LEU A 282 -17.06 -2.25 13.60
N LEU A 283 -17.60 -2.36 12.38
CA LEU A 283 -18.45 -3.47 12.00
C LEU A 283 -17.63 -4.46 11.19
N CYS A 284 -17.64 -5.73 11.60
CA CYS A 284 -17.01 -6.85 10.91
C CYS A 284 -18.12 -7.78 10.40
N ALA A 285 -18.11 -8.14 9.13
CA ALA A 285 -19.09 -9.08 8.59
C ALA A 285 -18.46 -10.05 7.59
N ASP A 286 -18.95 -11.28 7.58
CA ASP A 286 -18.76 -12.30 6.56
C ASP A 286 -20.10 -12.97 6.24
N HIS A 287 -20.10 -14.07 5.48
CA HIS A 287 -21.33 -14.79 5.11
C HIS A 287 -21.99 -15.55 6.27
N GLU A 288 -21.31 -15.71 7.42
CA GLU A 288 -21.81 -16.48 8.56
C GLU A 288 -22.31 -15.56 9.68
N LYS A 289 -21.63 -14.43 9.91
CA LYS A 289 -21.94 -13.53 11.02
C LYS A 289 -21.59 -12.07 10.77
N THR A 290 -22.27 -11.23 11.53
CA THR A 290 -21.94 -9.80 11.67
C THR A 290 -21.63 -9.51 13.14
N VAL A 291 -20.54 -8.81 13.39
CA VAL A 291 -20.06 -8.48 14.74
C VAL A 291 -19.80 -6.97 14.83
N ARG A 292 -20.25 -6.37 15.91
CA ARG A 292 -19.99 -4.96 16.26
C ARG A 292 -18.92 -4.91 17.34
N LEU A 293 -17.83 -4.21 17.05
CA LEU A 293 -16.73 -4.01 18.00
C LEU A 293 -16.71 -2.55 18.46
N PRO A 294 -16.65 -2.29 19.78
CA PRO A 294 -16.53 -0.93 20.30
C PRO A 294 -15.13 -0.38 20.02
N LEU A 295 -14.99 0.95 20.06
CA LEU A 295 -13.68 1.60 19.97
C LEU A 295 -12.80 1.15 21.13
N LEU A 296 -11.54 0.81 20.84
CA LEU A 296 -10.55 0.56 21.89
C LEU A 296 -10.05 1.89 22.46
N PRO A 297 -9.82 1.97 23.79
CA PRO A 297 -9.27 3.16 24.40
C PRO A 297 -7.89 3.51 23.83
N ALA A 298 -7.71 4.77 23.44
CA ALA A 298 -6.44 5.29 22.97
C ALA A 298 -6.36 6.81 23.21
N LYS A 299 -5.13 7.31 23.35
CA LYS A 299 -4.88 8.75 23.41
C LYS A 299 -4.70 9.28 21.99
N LEU A 300 -5.67 10.07 21.54
CA LEU A 300 -5.59 10.67 20.21
C LEU A 300 -4.49 11.74 20.15
N VAL A 301 -3.48 11.51 19.29
CA VAL A 301 -2.40 12.43 18.97
C VAL A 301 -2.47 12.80 17.48
N ASN A 302 -2.53 11.78 16.58
CA ASN A 302 -2.62 11.96 15.14
C ASN A 302 -3.54 10.90 14.54
N MET A 303 -4.50 11.29 13.71
CA MET A 303 -5.42 10.34 13.06
C MET A 303 -4.87 9.74 11.74
N THR A 304 -3.80 10.30 11.21
CA THR A 304 -3.22 9.85 9.94
C THR A 304 -2.61 8.46 10.10
N GLY A 305 -2.82 7.57 9.12
CA GLY A 305 -2.28 6.21 9.15
C GLY A 305 -3.08 5.19 9.96
N ALA A 306 -4.09 5.61 10.74
CA ALA A 306 -4.95 4.70 11.52
C ALA A 306 -5.64 3.63 10.65
N GLY A 307 -6.10 4.02 9.46
CA GLY A 307 -6.69 3.11 8.48
C GLY A 307 -5.69 2.10 7.94
N ASP A 308 -4.47 2.55 7.67
CA ASP A 308 -3.39 1.73 7.12
C ASP A 308 -2.92 0.69 8.15
N ALA A 309 -2.77 1.11 9.42
CA ALA A 309 -2.46 0.22 10.53
C ALA A 309 -3.57 -0.81 10.77
N MET A 310 -4.85 -0.40 10.69
CA MET A 310 -5.99 -1.32 10.76
C MET A 310 -5.94 -2.36 9.64
N MET A 311 -5.67 -1.98 8.38
CA MET A 311 -5.55 -2.89 7.26
C MET A 311 -4.40 -3.89 7.47
N ALA A 312 -3.25 -3.42 7.94
CA ALA A 312 -2.12 -4.27 8.27
C ALA A 312 -2.48 -5.29 9.36
N GLY A 313 -3.09 -4.85 10.46
CA GLY A 313 -3.54 -5.72 11.55
C GLY A 313 -4.56 -6.77 11.09
N ILE A 314 -5.55 -6.38 10.28
CA ILE A 314 -6.55 -7.29 9.70
C ILE A 314 -5.86 -8.34 8.80
N THR A 315 -4.92 -7.91 7.95
CA THR A 315 -4.22 -8.80 7.02
C THR A 315 -3.32 -9.78 7.78
N TRP A 316 -2.59 -9.30 8.76
CA TRP A 316 -1.75 -10.13 9.63
C TRP A 316 -2.58 -11.17 10.40
N ALA A 317 -3.63 -10.74 11.10
CA ALA A 317 -4.51 -11.61 11.90
C ALA A 317 -5.18 -12.72 11.06
N TYR A 318 -5.57 -12.40 9.82
CA TYR A 318 -6.10 -13.40 8.90
C TYR A 318 -5.11 -14.53 8.63
N THR A 319 -3.84 -14.22 8.39
CA THR A 319 -2.81 -15.25 8.12
C THR A 319 -2.42 -16.05 9.37
N GLN A 320 -2.73 -15.53 10.57
CA GLN A 320 -2.62 -16.29 11.82
C GLN A 320 -3.83 -17.23 12.05
N GLY A 321 -4.79 -17.29 11.13
CA GLY A 321 -5.98 -18.14 11.26
C GLY A 321 -7.01 -17.65 12.29
N MET A 322 -6.98 -16.37 12.64
CA MET A 322 -7.88 -15.77 13.62
C MET A 322 -9.33 -15.69 13.12
N THR A 323 -10.28 -15.76 14.04
CA THR A 323 -11.71 -15.59 13.73
C THR A 323 -12.01 -14.19 13.21
N LEU A 324 -13.19 -13.96 12.63
CA LEU A 324 -13.62 -12.64 12.15
C LEU A 324 -13.54 -11.59 13.25
N GLU A 325 -14.00 -11.90 14.45
CA GLU A 325 -14.00 -11.01 15.59
C GLU A 325 -12.58 -10.68 16.08
N GLN A 326 -11.73 -11.71 16.25
CA GLN A 326 -10.33 -11.52 16.61
C GLN A 326 -9.59 -10.70 15.55
N THR A 327 -9.84 -10.94 14.26
CA THR A 327 -9.27 -10.15 13.16
C THR A 327 -9.65 -8.67 13.28
N GLY A 328 -10.92 -8.39 13.61
CA GLY A 328 -11.39 -7.02 13.84
C GLY A 328 -10.74 -6.36 15.05
N LEU A 329 -10.61 -7.10 16.18
CA LEU A 329 -9.96 -6.60 17.39
C LEU A 329 -8.48 -6.28 17.17
N VAL A 330 -7.74 -7.14 16.45
CA VAL A 330 -6.34 -6.89 16.06
C VAL A 330 -6.22 -5.65 15.17
N GLY A 331 -7.09 -5.52 14.16
CA GLY A 331 -7.14 -4.33 13.30
C GLY A 331 -7.40 -3.05 14.10
N MET A 332 -8.33 -3.10 15.05
CA MET A 332 -8.61 -1.96 15.94
C MET A 332 -7.46 -1.67 16.91
N ALA A 333 -6.79 -2.70 17.43
CA ALA A 333 -5.63 -2.52 18.31
C ALA A 333 -4.48 -1.83 17.54
N ALA A 334 -4.16 -2.29 16.34
CA ALA A 334 -3.16 -1.64 15.48
C ALA A 334 -3.53 -0.18 15.18
N SER A 335 -4.80 0.08 14.81
CA SER A 335 -5.31 1.43 14.57
C SER A 335 -5.23 2.31 15.82
N SER A 336 -5.54 1.77 17.01
CA SER A 336 -5.46 2.51 18.28
C SER A 336 -4.03 2.89 18.65
N MET A 337 -3.06 2.03 18.34
CA MET A 337 -1.63 2.36 18.52
C MET A 337 -1.18 3.43 17.53
N ALA A 338 -1.61 3.35 16.28
CA ALA A 338 -1.24 4.34 15.26
C ALA A 338 -1.65 5.76 15.65
N ILE A 339 -2.86 5.95 16.19
CA ILE A 339 -3.35 7.28 16.59
C ILE A 339 -2.68 7.86 17.83
N GLU A 340 -1.91 7.09 18.58
CA GLU A 340 -1.11 7.55 19.73
C GLU A 340 0.27 8.07 19.32
N GLY A 341 0.70 7.80 18.09
CA GLY A 341 1.95 8.29 17.52
C GLY A 341 1.83 9.73 17.02
N GLU A 342 2.95 10.45 17.00
CA GLU A 342 3.06 11.78 16.39
C GLU A 342 3.10 11.69 14.87
N ASP A 343 3.74 10.65 14.34
CA ASP A 343 3.91 10.37 12.91
C ASP A 343 2.79 9.49 12.35
N THR A 344 2.69 9.40 11.04
CA THR A 344 1.75 8.51 10.32
C THR A 344 1.94 7.03 10.70
N ILE A 345 3.16 6.63 11.00
CA ILE A 345 3.51 5.30 11.50
C ILE A 345 4.01 5.42 12.93
N ASN A 346 3.37 4.72 13.84
CA ASN A 346 3.85 4.61 15.22
C ASN A 346 4.87 3.45 15.29
N GLY A 347 6.15 3.79 15.47
CA GLY A 347 7.25 2.82 15.56
C GLY A 347 7.17 1.86 16.77
N GLU A 348 6.34 2.15 17.76
CA GLU A 348 6.09 1.28 18.92
C GLU A 348 5.10 0.14 18.61
N LEU A 349 4.48 0.14 17.42
CA LEU A 349 3.58 -0.93 17.01
C LEU A 349 4.36 -2.24 16.89
N ASN A 350 3.89 -3.27 17.59
CA ASN A 350 4.48 -4.60 17.59
C ASN A 350 3.43 -5.66 17.93
N VAL A 351 3.72 -6.93 17.67
CA VAL A 351 2.79 -8.04 17.84
C VAL A 351 2.32 -8.17 19.28
N GLU A 352 3.22 -8.09 20.26
CA GLU A 352 2.90 -8.30 21.69
C GLU A 352 1.88 -7.27 22.17
N GLU A 353 2.12 -5.99 21.90
CA GLU A 353 1.24 -4.92 22.35
C GLU A 353 -0.10 -4.92 21.60
N VAL A 354 -0.10 -5.27 20.30
CA VAL A 354 -1.34 -5.41 19.51
C VAL A 354 -2.23 -6.53 20.07
N ILE A 355 -1.66 -7.72 20.34
CA ILE A 355 -2.40 -8.85 20.91
C ILE A 355 -2.94 -8.52 22.31
N LYS A 356 -2.12 -7.92 23.16
CA LYS A 356 -2.51 -7.47 24.49
C LYS A 356 -3.67 -6.46 24.43
N ARG A 357 -3.62 -5.46 23.54
CA ARG A 357 -4.72 -4.48 23.37
C ARG A 357 -5.98 -5.10 22.78
N ALA A 358 -5.82 -6.06 21.89
CA ALA A 358 -6.93 -6.83 21.35
C ALA A 358 -7.62 -7.73 22.39
N GLY A 359 -6.96 -8.02 23.51
CA GLY A 359 -7.48 -8.87 24.57
C GLY A 359 -7.55 -10.35 24.21
N ILE A 360 -6.61 -10.83 23.39
CA ILE A 360 -6.55 -12.21 22.85
C ILE A 360 -5.19 -12.85 23.06
#